data_175997111cc7118266925fd9ff2bc456
#
_entry.id   175997111cc7118266925fd9ff2bc456
#
_cell.length_a   1.000
_cell.length_b   1.000
_cell.length_c   1.000
_cell.angle_alpha   90.00
_cell.angle_beta   90.00
_cell.angle_gamma   90.00
#
_symmetry.space_group_name_H-M   'P 1'
#
loop_
_entity.id
_entity.type
_entity.pdbx_description
1 polymer ?
#
loop_
_entity_poly.entity_id
_entity_poly.type
_entity_poly.pdbx_seq_one_letter_code
_entity_poly.pdbx_strand_id
1 'polypeptide(L)'
;MAPGKILIVDDEPDAIENCRRILSRHRYHCVGEADSNRAVAVIERERPQVLLTDLRMPGLDGIGLLKAAKLIDPTIKVVLLTAYASIQTAVASMRHGAFDYLAKPFTGQELRTVVQRALGQEDDHTSDRNAAPFSPAKGPAESVTTAPEGVLIGNSPATQAVREVVERVAATEAALLISGEAGTGKEYLARTIHTRSARQSKPFVSVGCIAGDESTLEAQLFGAARSTGPQPGLLESAQGGTLFLDEVGGLSPRLQAKVARALKECRGRRVGEERYYDVDLRVMAASTQDLQSLCGRGEFREDLYWHLNVVPILLRPLRERVDDIDVLAHWFLRTCQAGGSDDQLMWQNFTPRARRRLRHYPWPGNLRELRSVIEHAAVLADGSLIDLTHLPDRLRTAR
;
A
#
# COMPACT_ATOMS: atom_id res chain seq x y z
N MET A 1 -3.90 -19.99 28.30
CA MET A 1 -3.01 -18.83 28.40
C MET A 1 -3.84 -17.60 28.74
N ALA A 2 -3.35 -16.69 29.59
CA ALA A 2 -4.05 -15.44 29.87
C ALA A 2 -4.19 -14.62 28.57
N PRO A 3 -5.35 -14.01 28.31
CA PRO A 3 -5.54 -13.19 27.12
C PRO A 3 -4.56 -12.01 27.13
N GLY A 4 -3.84 -11.80 26.01
CA GLY A 4 -2.89 -10.70 25.88
C GLY A 4 -3.58 -9.34 26.08
N LYS A 5 -2.98 -8.45 26.88
CA LYS A 5 -3.51 -7.11 27.15
C LYS A 5 -2.91 -6.10 26.20
N ILE A 6 -3.76 -5.39 25.47
CA ILE A 6 -3.39 -4.46 24.39
C ILE A 6 -3.96 -3.09 24.70
N LEU A 7 -3.12 -2.05 24.63
CA LEU A 7 -3.55 -0.67 24.67
C LEU A 7 -3.54 -0.11 23.24
N ILE A 8 -4.60 0.57 22.85
CA ILE A 8 -4.78 1.22 21.56
C ILE A 8 -4.89 2.72 21.78
N VAL A 9 -4.02 3.50 21.18
CA VAL A 9 -3.98 4.97 21.31
C VAL A 9 -4.06 5.60 19.92
N ASP A 10 -5.12 6.38 19.69
CA ASP A 10 -5.37 7.04 18.41
C ASP A 10 -6.29 8.24 18.67
N ASP A 11 -6.05 9.38 18.07
CA ASP A 11 -6.88 10.57 18.27
C ASP A 11 -8.25 10.45 17.55
N GLU A 12 -8.41 9.45 16.69
CA GLU A 12 -9.68 9.09 16.06
C GLU A 12 -10.38 7.96 16.84
N PRO A 13 -11.50 8.24 17.59
CA PRO A 13 -12.22 7.21 18.35
C PRO A 13 -12.69 6.02 17.48
N ASP A 14 -13.02 6.28 16.21
CA ASP A 14 -13.44 5.25 15.27
C ASP A 14 -12.31 4.28 14.93
N ALA A 15 -11.07 4.76 14.85
CA ALA A 15 -9.89 3.91 14.64
C ALA A 15 -9.63 3.01 15.85
N ILE A 16 -9.79 3.54 17.08
CA ILE A 16 -9.69 2.76 18.31
C ILE A 16 -10.73 1.64 18.33
N GLU A 17 -12.00 1.97 18.05
CA GLU A 17 -13.10 1.01 18.12
C GLU A 17 -12.96 -0.06 17.03
N ASN A 18 -12.47 0.30 15.85
CA ASN A 18 -12.17 -0.66 14.78
C ASN A 18 -11.07 -1.65 15.19
N CYS A 19 -9.93 -1.16 15.69
CA CYS A 19 -8.86 -2.03 16.20
C CYS A 19 -9.35 -2.92 17.33
N ARG A 20 -10.10 -2.37 18.29
CA ARG A 20 -10.65 -3.08 19.42
C ARG A 20 -11.60 -4.19 18.99
N ARG A 21 -12.49 -3.94 18.02
CA ARG A 21 -13.42 -4.93 17.48
C ARG A 21 -12.70 -6.08 16.79
N ILE A 22 -11.67 -5.79 15.98
CA ILE A 22 -10.85 -6.80 15.31
C ILE A 22 -10.19 -7.72 16.35
N LEU A 23 -9.55 -7.13 17.37
CA LEU A 23 -8.74 -7.87 18.34
C LEU A 23 -9.58 -8.59 19.40
N SER A 24 -10.72 -8.04 19.84
CA SER A 24 -11.62 -8.67 20.80
C SER A 24 -12.23 -9.98 20.30
N ARG A 25 -12.44 -10.13 18.98
CA ARG A 25 -12.87 -11.39 18.35
C ARG A 25 -11.88 -12.55 18.60
N HIS A 26 -10.62 -12.22 18.86
CA HIS A 26 -9.56 -13.18 19.13
C HIS A 26 -9.22 -13.30 20.63
N ARG A 27 -10.16 -12.89 21.52
CA ARG A 27 -10.06 -12.95 22.98
C ARG A 27 -8.92 -12.10 23.57
N TYR A 28 -8.42 -11.07 22.87
CA TYR A 28 -7.50 -10.10 23.46
C TYR A 28 -8.25 -9.10 24.32
N HIS A 29 -7.65 -8.71 25.43
CA HIS A 29 -8.19 -7.64 26.29
C HIS A 29 -7.70 -6.28 25.80
N CYS A 30 -8.57 -5.50 25.16
CA CYS A 30 -8.23 -4.24 24.52
C CYS A 30 -8.73 -3.05 25.35
N VAL A 31 -7.82 -2.13 25.68
CA VAL A 31 -8.11 -0.82 26.28
C VAL A 31 -7.86 0.25 25.22
N GLY A 32 -8.78 1.21 25.06
CA GLY A 32 -8.65 2.33 24.12
C GLY A 32 -8.44 3.64 24.86
N GLU A 33 -7.60 4.54 24.37
CA GLU A 33 -7.39 5.90 24.85
C GLU A 33 -7.24 6.87 23.67
N ALA A 34 -8.04 7.93 23.64
CA ALA A 34 -8.03 8.92 22.56
C ALA A 34 -7.13 10.12 22.84
N ASP A 35 -6.76 10.33 24.09
CA ASP A 35 -5.86 11.42 24.49
C ASP A 35 -4.45 10.89 24.71
N SER A 36 -3.53 11.25 23.81
CA SER A 36 -2.14 10.81 23.88
C SER A 36 -1.42 11.23 25.17
N ASN A 37 -1.83 12.35 25.79
CA ASN A 37 -1.26 12.80 27.07
C ASN A 37 -1.70 11.92 28.24
N ARG A 38 -2.90 11.35 28.19
CA ARG A 38 -3.41 10.40 29.19
C ARG A 38 -2.86 9.00 29.01
N ALA A 39 -2.44 8.66 27.78
CA ALA A 39 -1.97 7.32 27.43
C ALA A 39 -0.82 6.86 28.34
N VAL A 40 0.07 7.75 28.76
CA VAL A 40 1.18 7.44 29.67
C VAL A 40 0.67 6.91 31.02
N ALA A 41 -0.29 7.58 31.63
CA ALA A 41 -0.90 7.14 32.89
C ALA A 41 -1.68 5.81 32.72
N VAL A 42 -2.28 5.60 31.54
CA VAL A 42 -2.94 4.33 31.23
C VAL A 42 -1.93 3.20 31.10
N ILE A 43 -0.75 3.41 30.49
CA ILE A 43 0.33 2.42 30.42
C ILE A 43 0.80 2.00 31.81
N GLU A 44 0.98 2.97 32.72
CA GLU A 44 1.40 2.69 34.11
C GLU A 44 0.37 1.85 34.85
N ARG A 45 -0.92 2.20 34.70
CA ARG A 45 -2.02 1.55 35.42
C ARG A 45 -2.32 0.16 34.85
N GLU A 46 -2.43 0.06 33.54
CA GLU A 46 -2.93 -1.13 32.86
C GLU A 46 -1.84 -2.16 32.54
N ARG A 47 -0.56 -1.74 32.47
CA ARG A 47 0.59 -2.59 32.13
C ARG A 47 0.34 -3.47 30.91
N PRO A 48 0.04 -2.88 29.72
CA PRO A 48 -0.23 -3.65 28.53
C PRO A 48 1.03 -4.34 27.99
N GLN A 49 0.87 -5.53 27.42
CA GLN A 49 1.96 -6.25 26.76
C GLN A 49 2.27 -5.67 25.38
N VAL A 50 1.23 -5.15 24.70
CA VAL A 50 1.32 -4.52 23.38
C VAL A 50 0.67 -3.14 23.45
N LEU A 51 1.36 -2.15 22.90
CA LEU A 51 0.85 -0.81 22.65
C LEU A 51 0.71 -0.62 21.13
N LEU A 52 -0.49 -0.35 20.65
CA LEU A 52 -0.78 0.12 19.30
C LEU A 52 -0.98 1.63 19.38
N THR A 53 -0.22 2.43 18.68
CA THR A 53 -0.38 3.89 18.73
C THR A 53 -0.29 4.51 17.35
N ASP A 54 -1.15 5.50 17.07
CA ASP A 54 -0.95 6.31 15.87
C ASP A 54 0.36 7.09 15.95
N LEU A 55 0.95 7.35 14.80
CA LEU A 55 2.21 8.09 14.71
C LEU A 55 2.01 9.59 14.89
N ARG A 56 0.86 10.12 14.37
CA ARG A 56 0.58 11.56 14.40
C ARG A 56 -0.68 11.86 15.19
N MET A 57 -0.49 12.27 16.44
CA MET A 57 -1.58 12.65 17.33
C MET A 57 -1.33 14.05 17.89
N PRO A 58 -2.36 14.83 18.22
CA PRO A 58 -2.23 16.07 18.95
C PRO A 58 -1.59 15.84 20.32
N GLY A 59 -0.68 16.72 20.75
CA GLY A 59 0.00 16.61 22.04
C GLY A 59 1.24 15.72 21.95
N LEU A 60 1.20 14.53 22.52
CA LEU A 60 2.31 13.56 22.47
C LEU A 60 2.18 12.70 21.23
N ASP A 61 3.16 12.80 20.32
CA ASP A 61 3.19 11.95 19.10
C ASP A 61 3.53 10.49 19.43
N GLY A 62 3.30 9.59 18.47
CA GLY A 62 3.53 8.15 18.64
C GLY A 62 4.98 7.79 18.97
N ILE A 63 5.96 8.56 18.50
CA ILE A 63 7.38 8.34 18.85
C ILE A 63 7.66 8.80 20.29
N GLY A 64 7.08 9.90 20.70
CA GLY A 64 7.14 10.37 22.08
C GLY A 64 6.52 9.35 23.05
N LEU A 65 5.34 8.82 22.68
CA LEU A 65 4.66 7.80 23.46
C LEU A 65 5.44 6.47 23.50
N LEU A 66 6.06 6.06 22.39
CA LEU A 66 6.97 4.91 22.34
C LEU A 66 8.12 5.05 23.35
N LYS A 67 8.78 6.20 23.37
CA LYS A 67 9.88 6.48 24.32
C LYS A 67 9.39 6.43 25.75
N ALA A 68 8.26 7.06 26.05
CA ALA A 68 7.65 7.05 27.40
C ALA A 68 7.27 5.63 27.82
N ALA A 69 6.65 4.85 26.93
CA ALA A 69 6.29 3.46 27.19
C ALA A 69 7.52 2.59 27.50
N LYS A 70 8.61 2.75 26.75
CA LYS A 70 9.88 2.02 26.98
C LYS A 70 10.60 2.40 28.26
N LEU A 71 10.41 3.62 28.76
CA LEU A 71 10.92 4.04 30.06
C LEU A 71 10.14 3.41 31.21
N ILE A 72 8.81 3.24 31.08
CA ILE A 72 7.93 2.64 32.06
C ILE A 72 8.10 1.12 32.12
N ASP A 73 8.14 0.49 30.93
CA ASP A 73 8.34 -0.94 30.77
C ASP A 73 9.17 -1.24 29.50
N PRO A 74 10.46 -1.58 29.63
CA PRO A 74 11.31 -1.93 28.49
C PRO A 74 10.82 -3.14 27.69
N THR A 75 9.98 -4.00 28.27
CA THR A 75 9.49 -5.24 27.63
C THR A 75 8.26 -5.01 26.76
N ILE A 76 7.55 -3.89 26.93
CA ILE A 76 6.34 -3.57 26.15
C ILE A 76 6.64 -3.57 24.65
N LYS A 77 5.80 -4.25 23.88
CA LYS A 77 5.91 -4.28 22.42
C LYS A 77 5.08 -3.15 21.84
N VAL A 78 5.77 -2.17 21.25
CA VAL A 78 5.11 -0.99 20.66
C VAL A 78 5.03 -1.15 19.15
N VAL A 79 3.81 -1.11 18.62
CA VAL A 79 3.52 -1.11 17.19
C VAL A 79 2.95 0.26 16.81
N LEU A 80 3.58 0.92 15.85
CA LEU A 80 3.15 2.21 15.35
C LEU A 80 2.18 2.06 14.20
N LEU A 81 1.03 2.73 14.27
CA LEU A 81 0.06 2.83 13.21
C LEU A 81 0.33 4.15 12.45
N THR A 82 0.29 4.17 11.13
CA THR A 82 0.59 5.39 10.37
C THR A 82 -0.15 5.47 9.06
N ALA A 83 -0.75 6.62 8.78
CA ALA A 83 -1.33 6.93 7.46
C ALA A 83 -0.25 7.27 6.41
N TYR A 84 0.99 7.55 6.86
CA TYR A 84 2.13 7.91 6.01
C TYR A 84 3.32 7.00 6.34
N ALA A 85 3.29 5.78 5.83
CA ALA A 85 4.42 4.87 5.91
C ALA A 85 5.56 5.40 5.01
N SER A 86 6.52 6.13 5.60
CA SER A 86 7.78 6.43 4.94
C SER A 86 8.89 5.56 5.52
N ILE A 87 9.86 5.20 4.68
CA ILE A 87 11.04 4.44 5.15
C ILE A 87 11.74 5.19 6.29
N GLN A 88 11.73 6.52 6.26
CA GLN A 88 12.35 7.35 7.30
C GLN A 88 11.62 7.24 8.64
N THR A 89 10.28 7.28 8.65
CA THR A 89 9.48 7.12 9.87
C THR A 89 9.58 5.70 10.43
N ALA A 90 9.58 4.69 9.57
CA ALA A 90 9.78 3.29 9.98
C ALA A 90 11.18 3.08 10.59
N VAL A 91 12.23 3.52 9.91
CA VAL A 91 13.62 3.42 10.42
C VAL A 91 13.82 4.21 11.70
N ALA A 92 13.26 5.43 11.80
CA ALA A 92 13.33 6.21 13.03
C ALA A 92 12.61 5.51 14.19
N SER A 93 11.44 4.94 13.94
CA SER A 93 10.66 4.19 14.91
C SER A 93 11.40 2.95 15.44
N MET A 94 12.01 2.19 14.53
CA MET A 94 12.79 1.00 14.89
C MET A 94 14.05 1.37 15.69
N ARG A 95 14.72 2.49 15.36
CA ARG A 95 15.86 3.00 16.16
C ARG A 95 15.47 3.38 17.57
N HIS A 96 14.22 3.80 17.81
CA HIS A 96 13.69 4.11 19.12
C HIS A 96 13.10 2.90 19.85
N GLY A 97 13.22 1.68 19.28
CA GLY A 97 12.81 0.43 19.93
C GLY A 97 11.35 0.06 19.69
N ALA A 98 10.72 0.53 18.60
CA ALA A 98 9.44 -0.01 18.17
C ALA A 98 9.59 -1.51 17.83
N PHE A 99 8.58 -2.30 18.14
CA PHE A 99 8.54 -3.71 17.78
C PHE A 99 8.24 -3.88 16.30
N ASP A 100 7.26 -3.10 15.80
CA ASP A 100 6.84 -3.11 14.40
C ASP A 100 6.10 -1.81 14.07
N TYR A 101 5.78 -1.61 12.81
CA TYR A 101 4.88 -0.56 12.37
C TYR A 101 3.85 -1.11 11.39
N LEU A 102 2.67 -0.50 11.33
CA LEU A 102 1.58 -0.91 10.46
C LEU A 102 1.01 0.31 9.74
N ALA A 103 1.00 0.27 8.40
CA ALA A 103 0.46 1.36 7.59
C ALA A 103 -1.07 1.35 7.58
N LYS A 104 -1.71 2.50 7.80
CA LYS A 104 -3.14 2.71 7.56
C LYS A 104 -3.38 3.01 6.07
N PRO A 105 -4.40 2.39 5.43
CA PRO A 105 -5.34 1.42 5.97
C PRO A 105 -4.74 0.01 6.05
N PHE A 106 -4.95 -0.70 7.15
CA PHE A 106 -4.55 -2.09 7.36
C PHE A 106 -5.77 -3.02 7.46
N THR A 107 -5.56 -4.29 7.13
CA THR A 107 -6.59 -5.33 7.26
C THR A 107 -6.62 -5.89 8.68
N GLY A 108 -7.76 -6.49 9.06
CA GLY A 108 -7.88 -7.16 10.36
C GLY A 108 -6.87 -8.31 10.52
N GLN A 109 -6.47 -8.95 9.43
CA GLN A 109 -5.47 -10.02 9.45
C GLN A 109 -4.06 -9.49 9.70
N GLU A 110 -3.68 -8.38 9.06
CA GLU A 110 -2.37 -7.74 9.29
C GLU A 110 -2.23 -7.28 10.73
N LEU A 111 -3.25 -6.59 11.27
CA LEU A 111 -3.25 -6.17 12.67
C LEU A 111 -3.11 -7.36 13.61
N ARG A 112 -3.84 -8.46 13.35
CA ARG A 112 -3.75 -9.69 14.14
C ARG A 112 -2.36 -10.32 14.08
N THR A 113 -1.79 -10.46 12.87
CA THR A 113 -0.47 -11.07 12.68
C THR A 113 0.62 -10.31 13.43
N VAL A 114 0.59 -8.98 13.36
CA VAL A 114 1.55 -8.13 14.08
C VAL A 114 1.39 -8.28 15.59
N VAL A 115 0.15 -8.32 16.09
CA VAL A 115 -0.14 -8.50 17.51
C VAL A 115 0.25 -9.90 17.99
N GLN A 116 0.00 -10.96 17.21
CA GLN A 116 0.41 -12.33 17.52
C GLN A 116 1.94 -12.45 17.63
N ARG A 117 2.68 -11.87 16.68
CA ARG A 117 4.16 -11.81 16.75
C ARG A 117 4.63 -11.02 17.97
N ALA A 118 3.98 -9.90 18.28
CA ALA A 118 4.33 -9.10 19.45
C ALA A 118 4.12 -9.85 20.77
N LEU A 119 3.12 -10.74 20.84
CA LEU A 119 2.80 -11.57 22.00
C LEU A 119 3.57 -12.89 22.03
N GLY A 120 4.37 -13.21 21.00
CA GLY A 120 5.10 -14.49 20.91
C GLY A 120 4.20 -15.71 20.68
N GLN A 121 3.01 -15.52 20.12
CA GLN A 121 2.04 -16.59 19.80
C GLN A 121 2.23 -16.96 18.31
N GLU A 122 3.24 -17.75 17.99
CA GLU A 122 3.38 -18.36 16.66
C GLU A 122 2.56 -19.66 16.61
N ASP A 123 1.63 -19.74 15.65
CA ASP A 123 1.01 -21.01 15.27
C ASP A 123 2.04 -21.87 14.54
N ASP A 124 2.18 -23.11 14.97
CA ASP A 124 3.18 -24.13 14.61
C ASP A 124 2.90 -24.73 13.20
N HIS A 125 2.87 -23.88 12.15
CA HIS A 125 2.87 -24.33 10.75
C HIS A 125 3.60 -23.35 9.84
N THR A 126 4.92 -23.35 9.95
CA THR A 126 5.90 -23.31 8.85
C THR A 126 7.30 -23.19 9.41
N SER A 127 7.96 -24.35 9.51
CA SER A 127 9.41 -24.43 9.72
C SER A 127 10.12 -23.89 8.48
N ASP A 128 10.68 -22.72 8.61
CA ASP A 128 11.97 -22.47 7.94
C ASP A 128 12.77 -21.46 8.76
N ARG A 129 13.61 -22.05 9.65
CA ARG A 129 14.65 -21.31 10.38
C ARG A 129 15.83 -21.14 9.44
N ASN A 130 15.98 -19.95 8.91
CA ASN A 130 17.31 -19.40 8.64
C ASN A 130 17.26 -17.88 8.70
N ALA A 131 17.48 -17.35 9.89
CA ALA A 131 17.76 -15.96 10.09
C ALA A 131 19.18 -15.66 9.59
N ALA A 132 19.29 -15.23 8.35
CA ALA A 132 20.46 -14.53 7.84
C ALA A 132 20.22 -13.01 8.00
N PRO A 133 21.27 -12.22 8.35
CA PRO A 133 21.11 -10.81 8.65
C PRO A 133 20.80 -10.02 7.39
N PHE A 134 19.71 -9.25 7.46
CA PHE A 134 19.39 -8.10 6.61
C PHE A 134 19.60 -8.29 5.10
N SER A 135 18.73 -9.07 4.46
CA SER A 135 18.34 -8.75 3.09
C SER A 135 17.46 -7.49 3.13
N PRO A 136 17.66 -6.52 2.20
CA PRO A 136 16.73 -5.40 2.10
C PRO A 136 15.35 -5.99 1.86
N ALA A 137 14.51 -5.91 2.89
CA ALA A 137 13.13 -6.31 2.80
C ALA A 137 12.57 -5.66 1.53
N LYS A 138 11.97 -6.49 0.69
CA LYS A 138 11.02 -6.03 -0.32
C LYS A 138 10.20 -4.94 0.35
N GLY A 139 10.38 -3.69 -0.11
CA GLY A 139 9.49 -2.62 0.30
C GLY A 139 8.08 -3.14 0.18
N PRO A 140 7.14 -2.73 1.03
CA PRO A 140 5.78 -3.17 0.91
C PRO A 140 5.24 -2.67 -0.43
N ALA A 141 5.46 -3.46 -1.47
CA ALA A 141 4.54 -3.52 -2.54
C ALA A 141 3.28 -4.05 -1.85
N GLU A 142 2.48 -3.13 -1.34
CA GLU A 142 1.13 -3.45 -0.95
C GLU A 142 0.54 -4.22 -2.13
N SER A 143 0.44 -5.52 -1.96
CA SER A 143 -0.43 -6.33 -2.78
C SER A 143 -1.84 -5.81 -2.53
N VAL A 144 -2.22 -4.77 -3.28
CA VAL A 144 -3.56 -4.19 -3.31
C VAL A 144 -4.59 -5.22 -3.74
N THR A 145 -4.21 -6.49 -3.89
CA THR A 145 -5.15 -7.48 -4.38
C THR A 145 -4.77 -8.88 -3.99
N THR A 146 -5.67 -9.53 -3.31
CA THR A 146 -5.93 -10.96 -3.46
C THR A 146 -6.86 -11.25 -4.64
N ALA A 147 -6.82 -10.43 -5.71
CA ALA A 147 -7.30 -10.87 -7.01
C ALA A 147 -6.37 -11.98 -7.47
N PRO A 148 -6.87 -13.03 -8.11
CA PRO A 148 -5.99 -13.93 -8.82
C PRO A 148 -5.10 -13.06 -9.72
N GLU A 149 -3.79 -13.13 -9.52
CA GLU A 149 -2.84 -12.29 -10.24
C GLU A 149 -3.16 -12.32 -11.74
N GLY A 150 -3.34 -11.15 -12.33
CA GLY A 150 -3.60 -11.02 -13.76
C GLY A 150 -5.06 -10.86 -14.18
N VAL A 151 -6.05 -10.65 -13.32
CA VAL A 151 -7.45 -10.45 -13.71
C VAL A 151 -7.91 -9.01 -13.44
N LEU A 152 -8.25 -8.27 -14.50
CA LEU A 152 -8.91 -6.97 -14.38
C LEU A 152 -10.41 -7.16 -14.12
N ILE A 153 -10.85 -6.71 -12.95
CA ILE A 153 -12.25 -6.82 -12.51
C ILE A 153 -13.03 -5.59 -12.96
N GLY A 154 -14.18 -5.83 -13.62
CA GLY A 154 -15.08 -4.81 -14.11
C GLY A 154 -15.71 -5.18 -15.45
N ASN A 155 -16.92 -4.65 -15.68
CA ASN A 155 -17.72 -4.92 -16.87
C ASN A 155 -18.00 -3.65 -17.70
N SER A 156 -17.58 -2.47 -17.20
CA SER A 156 -17.77 -1.22 -17.93
C SER A 156 -17.01 -1.20 -19.26
N PRO A 157 -17.47 -0.45 -20.26
CA PRO A 157 -16.75 -0.27 -21.53
C PRO A 157 -15.33 0.27 -21.31
N ALA A 158 -15.14 1.13 -20.28
CA ALA A 158 -13.83 1.66 -19.94
C ALA A 158 -12.86 0.55 -19.48
N THR A 159 -13.32 -0.38 -18.63
CA THR A 159 -12.50 -1.51 -18.18
C THR A 159 -12.28 -2.54 -19.29
N GLN A 160 -13.26 -2.75 -20.18
CA GLN A 160 -13.10 -3.63 -21.33
C GLN A 160 -12.02 -3.09 -22.31
N ALA A 161 -12.05 -1.79 -22.61
CA ALA A 161 -11.04 -1.16 -23.45
C ALA A 161 -9.61 -1.30 -22.87
N VAL A 162 -9.47 -1.13 -21.54
CA VAL A 162 -8.17 -1.35 -20.88
C VAL A 162 -7.75 -2.82 -20.99
N ARG A 163 -8.68 -3.78 -20.84
CA ARG A 163 -8.40 -5.22 -20.98
C ARG A 163 -7.87 -5.56 -22.36
N GLU A 164 -8.48 -5.03 -23.41
CA GLU A 164 -8.00 -5.22 -24.79
C GLU A 164 -6.59 -4.64 -25.01
N VAL A 165 -6.29 -3.48 -24.42
CA VAL A 165 -4.95 -2.92 -24.47
C VAL A 165 -3.97 -3.82 -23.75
N VAL A 166 -4.30 -4.31 -22.53
CA VAL A 166 -3.45 -5.23 -21.75
C VAL A 166 -3.08 -6.47 -22.55
N GLU A 167 -4.04 -7.11 -23.22
CA GLU A 167 -3.80 -8.31 -24.02
C GLU A 167 -2.79 -8.05 -25.16
N ARG A 168 -2.90 -6.89 -25.81
CA ARG A 168 -1.98 -6.51 -26.89
C ARG A 168 -0.58 -6.15 -26.40
N VAL A 169 -0.48 -5.38 -25.29
CA VAL A 169 0.82 -4.87 -24.82
C VAL A 169 1.57 -5.85 -23.94
N ALA A 170 0.90 -6.85 -23.36
CA ALA A 170 1.55 -7.83 -22.49
C ALA A 170 2.68 -8.58 -23.21
N ALA A 171 2.47 -8.94 -24.48
CA ALA A 171 3.45 -9.65 -25.30
C ALA A 171 4.60 -8.76 -25.83
N THR A 172 4.57 -7.45 -25.60
CA THR A 172 5.58 -6.51 -26.10
C THR A 172 6.54 -6.07 -25.02
N GLU A 173 7.71 -5.56 -25.42
CA GLU A 173 8.68 -4.91 -24.52
C GLU A 173 8.49 -3.38 -24.45
N ALA A 174 7.42 -2.85 -25.04
CA ALA A 174 7.16 -1.41 -25.07
C ALA A 174 7.04 -0.82 -23.68
N ALA A 175 7.56 0.39 -23.50
CA ALA A 175 7.35 1.16 -22.30
C ALA A 175 5.89 1.61 -22.21
N LEU A 176 5.34 1.63 -21.00
CA LEU A 176 3.94 1.96 -20.75
C LEU A 176 3.83 3.17 -19.80
N LEU A 177 2.99 4.11 -20.14
CA LEU A 177 2.61 5.20 -19.26
C LEU A 177 1.15 5.05 -18.84
N ILE A 178 0.92 4.77 -17.57
CA ILE A 178 -0.40 4.57 -16.97
C ILE A 178 -0.81 5.87 -16.28
N SER A 179 -1.79 6.57 -16.84
CA SER A 179 -2.33 7.80 -16.28
C SER A 179 -3.68 7.55 -15.60
N GLY A 180 -3.97 8.31 -14.55
CA GLY A 180 -5.26 8.25 -13.85
C GLY A 180 -5.17 8.76 -12.42
N GLU A 181 -6.32 9.08 -11.83
CA GLU A 181 -6.41 9.58 -10.46
C GLU A 181 -5.79 8.62 -9.43
N ALA A 182 -5.49 9.15 -8.24
CA ALA A 182 -5.05 8.33 -7.12
C ALA A 182 -6.09 7.23 -6.79
N GLY A 183 -5.61 6.03 -6.51
CA GLY A 183 -6.49 4.91 -6.15
C GLY A 183 -7.23 4.23 -7.31
N THR A 184 -6.98 4.58 -8.57
CA THR A 184 -7.64 3.94 -9.74
C THR A 184 -7.13 2.55 -10.06
N GLY A 185 -6.00 2.11 -9.46
CA GLY A 185 -5.41 0.78 -9.66
C GLY A 185 -4.23 0.75 -10.64
N LYS A 186 -3.49 1.86 -10.78
CA LYS A 186 -2.34 1.96 -11.71
C LYS A 186 -1.29 0.87 -11.49
N GLU A 187 -0.86 0.66 -10.25
CA GLU A 187 0.13 -0.38 -9.92
C GLU A 187 -0.42 -1.79 -10.16
N TYR A 188 -1.69 -2.02 -9.80
CA TYR A 188 -2.33 -3.30 -10.07
C TYR A 188 -2.37 -3.63 -11.56
N LEU A 189 -2.68 -2.64 -12.40
CA LEU A 189 -2.64 -2.79 -13.85
C LEU A 189 -1.22 -3.15 -14.33
N ALA A 190 -0.19 -2.45 -13.82
CA ALA A 190 1.20 -2.74 -14.18
C ALA A 190 1.60 -4.17 -13.80
N ARG A 191 1.25 -4.64 -12.60
CA ARG A 191 1.45 -6.04 -12.18
C ARG A 191 0.70 -7.03 -13.07
N THR A 192 -0.56 -6.74 -13.41
CA THR A 192 -1.36 -7.57 -14.32
C THR A 192 -0.72 -7.70 -15.70
N ILE A 193 -0.14 -6.62 -16.23
CA ILE A 193 0.58 -6.66 -17.52
C ILE A 193 1.87 -7.49 -17.38
N HIS A 194 2.60 -7.31 -16.28
CA HIS A 194 3.83 -8.07 -16.02
C HIS A 194 3.56 -9.59 -15.94
N THR A 195 2.55 -10.01 -15.16
CA THR A 195 2.20 -11.44 -15.00
C THR A 195 1.72 -12.12 -16.29
N ARG A 196 1.34 -11.33 -17.30
CA ARG A 196 0.97 -11.81 -18.64
C ARG A 196 2.05 -11.62 -19.70
N SER A 197 3.22 -11.08 -19.31
CA SER A 197 4.32 -10.79 -20.22
C SER A 197 5.31 -11.94 -20.35
N ALA A 198 6.22 -11.84 -21.31
CA ALA A 198 7.35 -12.77 -21.44
C ALA A 198 8.28 -12.74 -20.21
N ARG A 199 8.22 -11.67 -19.39
CA ARG A 199 9.02 -11.48 -18.18
C ARG A 199 8.26 -11.89 -16.90
N GLN A 200 7.15 -12.61 -16.97
CA GLN A 200 6.31 -12.97 -15.81
C GLN A 200 7.05 -13.73 -14.70
N SER A 201 8.08 -14.51 -15.04
CA SER A 201 8.92 -15.25 -14.07
C SER A 201 10.11 -14.43 -13.54
N LYS A 202 10.26 -13.20 -13.99
CA LYS A 202 11.35 -12.29 -13.62
C LYS A 202 10.88 -11.27 -12.56
N PRO A 203 11.80 -10.54 -11.91
CA PRO A 203 11.42 -9.57 -10.90
C PRO A 203 10.48 -8.49 -11.43
N PHE A 204 9.45 -8.12 -10.63
CA PHE A 204 8.69 -6.88 -10.75
C PHE A 204 9.09 -5.96 -9.62
N VAL A 205 9.78 -4.88 -9.94
CA VAL A 205 10.29 -3.92 -8.95
C VAL A 205 9.52 -2.62 -9.06
N SER A 206 8.83 -2.22 -7.99
CA SER A 206 8.07 -0.98 -7.90
C SER A 206 8.83 0.05 -7.07
N VAL A 207 8.82 1.31 -7.51
CA VAL A 207 9.41 2.42 -6.79
C VAL A 207 8.52 3.65 -6.84
N GLY A 208 8.18 4.20 -5.66
CA GLY A 208 7.44 5.47 -5.54
C GLY A 208 8.36 6.67 -5.76
N CYS A 209 7.99 7.55 -6.68
CA CYS A 209 8.80 8.71 -7.07
C CYS A 209 8.45 10.00 -6.32
N ILE A 210 7.45 9.98 -5.42
CA ILE A 210 6.99 11.20 -4.69
C ILE A 210 7.69 11.40 -3.35
N ALA A 211 8.36 10.42 -2.80
CA ALA A 211 8.68 10.45 -1.38
C ALA A 211 10.14 10.77 -1.08
N GLY A 212 10.37 11.77 -0.27
CA GLY A 212 11.55 11.92 0.55
C GLY A 212 12.67 12.78 -0.07
N ASP A 213 13.84 12.60 0.51
CA ASP A 213 15.06 13.27 0.08
C ASP A 213 15.53 12.70 -1.28
N GLU A 214 15.86 13.59 -2.21
CA GLU A 214 16.33 13.26 -3.55
C GLU A 214 17.51 12.30 -3.52
N SER A 215 18.46 12.51 -2.61
CA SER A 215 19.65 11.69 -2.48
C SER A 215 19.32 10.25 -2.07
N THR A 216 18.29 10.09 -1.25
CA THR A 216 17.79 8.77 -0.83
C THR A 216 17.14 8.04 -1.99
N LEU A 217 16.30 8.71 -2.77
CA LEU A 217 15.65 8.13 -3.95
C LEU A 217 16.70 7.80 -5.04
N GLU A 218 17.70 8.67 -5.22
CA GLU A 218 18.81 8.41 -6.14
C GLU A 218 19.58 7.15 -5.75
N ALA A 219 19.94 7.01 -4.46
CA ALA A 219 20.64 5.84 -3.94
C ALA A 219 19.77 4.57 -4.01
N GLN A 220 18.47 4.67 -3.83
CA GLN A 220 17.55 3.54 -4.01
C GLN A 220 17.48 3.08 -5.47
N LEU A 221 17.31 4.01 -6.41
CA LEU A 221 17.19 3.69 -7.83
C LEU A 221 18.49 3.12 -8.40
N PHE A 222 19.60 3.81 -8.18
CA PHE A 222 20.88 3.53 -8.83
C PHE A 222 21.83 2.69 -7.98
N GLY A 223 21.58 2.56 -6.69
CA GLY A 223 22.54 1.99 -5.76
C GLY A 223 23.59 3.02 -5.30
N ALA A 224 24.35 2.66 -4.28
CA ALA A 224 25.40 3.50 -3.72
C ALA A 224 26.63 2.71 -3.31
N ALA A 225 27.82 3.33 -3.47
CA ALA A 225 29.02 2.86 -2.82
C ALA A 225 28.96 3.23 -1.33
N ARG A 226 29.09 2.23 -0.44
CA ARG A 226 29.19 2.44 1.00
C ARG A 226 30.50 1.87 1.52
N SER A 227 30.94 2.34 2.67
CA SER A 227 32.14 1.83 3.36
C SER A 227 32.04 0.32 3.68
N THR A 228 30.81 -0.22 3.76
CA THR A 228 30.52 -1.65 3.99
C THR A 228 30.43 -2.48 2.71
N GLY A 229 30.64 -1.87 1.53
CA GLY A 229 30.54 -2.49 0.21
C GLY A 229 29.47 -1.86 -0.69
N PRO A 230 29.49 -2.17 -1.99
CA PRO A 230 28.52 -1.64 -2.94
C PRO A 230 27.12 -2.18 -2.65
N GLN A 231 26.15 -1.27 -2.53
CA GLN A 231 24.74 -1.61 -2.37
C GLN A 231 24.04 -1.52 -3.73
N PRO A 232 23.48 -2.62 -4.26
CA PRO A 232 22.77 -2.59 -5.55
C PRO A 232 21.52 -1.72 -5.46
N GLY A 233 21.19 -1.06 -6.57
CA GLY A 233 19.96 -0.27 -6.72
C GLY A 233 18.79 -1.07 -7.26
N LEU A 234 17.61 -0.43 -7.28
CA LEU A 234 16.39 -1.05 -7.81
C LEU A 234 16.47 -1.33 -9.31
N LEU A 235 17.23 -0.52 -10.07
CA LEU A 235 17.53 -0.78 -11.49
C LEU A 235 18.29 -2.11 -11.67
N GLU A 236 19.28 -2.38 -10.82
CA GLU A 236 20.00 -3.66 -10.83
C GLU A 236 19.09 -4.82 -10.37
N SER A 237 18.27 -4.58 -9.34
CA SER A 237 17.33 -5.58 -8.80
C SER A 237 16.23 -5.95 -9.80
N ALA A 238 15.89 -5.05 -10.72
CA ALA A 238 14.92 -5.29 -11.80
C ALA A 238 15.50 -5.96 -13.04
N GLN A 239 16.80 -6.28 -13.03
CA GLN A 239 17.49 -6.84 -14.19
C GLN A 239 16.79 -8.07 -14.79
N GLY A 240 16.56 -8.04 -16.10
CA GLY A 240 15.80 -9.05 -16.85
C GLY A 240 14.29 -9.02 -16.60
N GLY A 241 13.81 -8.17 -15.69
CA GLY A 241 12.42 -8.06 -15.24
C GLY A 241 11.71 -6.79 -15.69
N THR A 242 10.88 -6.26 -14.80
CA THR A 242 10.09 -5.03 -15.03
C THR A 242 10.33 -4.03 -13.90
N LEU A 243 10.61 -2.78 -14.26
CA LEU A 243 10.66 -1.65 -13.36
C LEU A 243 9.37 -0.84 -13.48
N PHE A 244 8.68 -0.63 -12.37
CA PHE A 244 7.51 0.22 -12.28
C PHE A 244 7.84 1.50 -11.50
N LEU A 245 7.74 2.66 -12.18
CA LEU A 245 7.95 3.99 -11.61
C LEU A 245 6.58 4.58 -11.24
N ASP A 246 6.21 4.51 -9.96
CA ASP A 246 4.93 5.07 -9.50
C ASP A 246 5.07 6.57 -9.22
N GLU A 247 4.10 7.34 -9.75
CA GLU A 247 4.04 8.80 -9.67
C GLU A 247 5.33 9.47 -10.19
N VAL A 248 5.74 9.10 -11.41
CA VAL A 248 6.99 9.54 -12.05
C VAL A 248 7.10 11.07 -12.20
N GLY A 249 5.97 11.78 -12.23
CA GLY A 249 5.92 13.26 -12.23
C GLY A 249 6.53 13.90 -10.97
N GLY A 250 6.71 13.14 -9.90
CA GLY A 250 7.35 13.60 -8.65
C GLY A 250 8.88 13.57 -8.66
N LEU A 251 9.52 13.05 -9.72
CA LEU A 251 10.98 13.08 -9.84
C LEU A 251 11.52 14.50 -9.99
N SER A 252 12.60 14.83 -9.28
CA SER A 252 13.33 16.07 -9.51
C SER A 252 13.93 16.12 -10.92
N PRO A 253 14.15 17.32 -11.51
CA PRO A 253 14.73 17.45 -12.85
C PRO A 253 16.09 16.74 -13.00
N ARG A 254 16.87 16.68 -11.92
CA ARG A 254 18.15 15.95 -11.89
C ARG A 254 17.95 14.44 -11.99
N LEU A 255 17.01 13.88 -11.23
CA LEU A 255 16.70 12.46 -11.29
C LEU A 255 16.03 12.07 -12.60
N GLN A 256 15.15 12.93 -13.15
CA GLN A 256 14.60 12.73 -14.49
C GLN A 256 15.71 12.57 -15.54
N ALA A 257 16.72 13.46 -15.53
CA ALA A 257 17.85 13.36 -16.45
C ALA A 257 18.65 12.06 -16.28
N LYS A 258 18.87 11.64 -15.04
CA LYS A 258 19.63 10.42 -14.73
C LYS A 258 18.88 9.17 -15.13
N VAL A 259 17.55 9.12 -14.87
CA VAL A 259 16.68 8.01 -15.29
C VAL A 259 16.58 7.96 -16.81
N ALA A 260 16.32 9.09 -17.48
CA ALA A 260 16.25 9.16 -18.95
C ALA A 260 17.53 8.62 -19.60
N ARG A 261 18.70 9.01 -19.07
CA ARG A 261 19.99 8.53 -19.55
C ARG A 261 20.15 7.04 -19.35
N ALA A 262 19.84 6.52 -18.15
CA ALA A 262 19.99 5.10 -17.84
C ALA A 262 19.11 4.21 -18.74
N LEU A 263 17.87 4.64 -19.00
CA LEU A 263 16.94 3.93 -19.88
C LEU A 263 17.38 3.99 -21.35
N LYS A 264 17.88 5.14 -21.82
CA LYS A 264 18.32 5.33 -23.20
C LYS A 264 19.61 4.59 -23.52
N GLU A 265 20.59 4.64 -22.59
CA GLU A 265 21.91 4.01 -22.77
C GLU A 265 21.93 2.54 -22.36
N CYS A 266 20.81 2.02 -21.77
CA CYS A 266 20.74 0.69 -21.15
C CYS A 266 21.87 0.47 -20.14
N ARG A 267 22.27 1.50 -19.41
CA ARG A 267 23.36 1.49 -18.44
C ARG A 267 23.05 2.34 -17.22
N GLY A 268 23.32 1.78 -16.04
CA GLY A 268 23.24 2.48 -14.76
C GLY A 268 24.62 2.72 -14.16
N ARG A 269 24.70 3.66 -13.22
CA ARG A 269 25.90 3.94 -12.43
C ARG A 269 25.51 4.23 -10.99
N ARG A 270 26.11 3.52 -10.05
CA ARG A 270 25.88 3.74 -8.62
C ARG A 270 26.38 5.10 -8.18
N VAL A 271 25.76 5.65 -7.16
CA VAL A 271 26.18 6.89 -6.55
C VAL A 271 27.55 6.66 -5.88
N GLY A 272 28.54 7.52 -6.24
CA GLY A 272 29.92 7.40 -5.73
C GLY A 272 30.81 6.39 -6.45
N GLU A 273 30.34 5.70 -7.51
CA GLU A 273 31.16 4.82 -8.34
C GLU A 273 31.33 5.38 -9.76
N GLU A 274 32.43 5.04 -10.42
CA GLU A 274 32.66 5.36 -11.84
C GLU A 274 32.21 4.22 -12.76
N ARG A 275 32.09 3.00 -12.21
CA ARG A 275 31.77 1.82 -12.97
C ARG A 275 30.30 1.80 -13.38
N TYR A 276 30.05 1.48 -14.65
CA TYR A 276 28.70 1.27 -15.18
C TYR A 276 28.29 -0.21 -15.04
N TYR A 277 26.99 -0.44 -14.90
CA TYR A 277 26.36 -1.76 -15.01
C TYR A 277 25.29 -1.71 -16.12
N ASP A 278 25.08 -2.85 -16.77
CA ASP A 278 24.07 -2.96 -17.83
C ASP A 278 22.66 -2.99 -17.23
N VAL A 279 21.69 -2.40 -17.94
CA VAL A 279 20.28 -2.31 -17.57
C VAL A 279 19.43 -2.93 -18.67
N ASP A 280 18.98 -4.17 -18.44
CA ASP A 280 17.99 -4.84 -19.26
C ASP A 280 16.69 -4.97 -18.45
N LEU A 281 15.72 -4.10 -18.72
CA LEU A 281 14.44 -4.11 -18.02
C LEU A 281 13.34 -3.53 -18.91
N ARG A 282 12.11 -4.02 -18.69
CA ARG A 282 10.91 -3.39 -19.22
C ARG A 282 10.48 -2.27 -18.28
N VAL A 283 10.19 -1.07 -18.81
CA VAL A 283 9.75 0.07 -18.00
C VAL A 283 8.25 0.25 -18.10
N MET A 284 7.62 0.43 -16.96
CA MET A 284 6.25 0.91 -16.83
C MET A 284 6.25 2.10 -15.89
N ALA A 285 5.53 3.16 -16.20
CA ALA A 285 5.43 4.36 -15.36
C ALA A 285 3.97 4.69 -15.08
N ALA A 286 3.73 5.30 -13.92
CA ALA A 286 2.41 5.80 -13.55
C ALA A 286 2.48 7.28 -13.15
N SER A 287 1.40 8.02 -13.43
CA SER A 287 1.26 9.42 -13.00
C SER A 287 -0.21 9.77 -12.76
N THR A 288 -0.45 10.54 -11.69
CA THR A 288 -1.71 11.24 -11.46
C THR A 288 -1.74 12.58 -12.16
N GLN A 289 -0.57 13.14 -12.45
CA GLN A 289 -0.41 14.42 -13.12
C GLN A 289 -0.32 14.24 -14.64
N ASP A 290 -0.77 15.25 -15.37
CA ASP A 290 -0.57 15.30 -16.82
C ASP A 290 0.88 15.67 -17.14
N LEU A 291 1.68 14.65 -17.48
CA LEU A 291 3.09 14.81 -17.79
C LEU A 291 3.32 15.69 -19.03
N GLN A 292 2.40 15.71 -19.99
CA GLN A 292 2.51 16.57 -21.16
C GLN A 292 2.42 18.03 -20.75
N SER A 293 1.50 18.37 -19.86
CA SER A 293 1.40 19.73 -19.30
C SER A 293 2.64 20.09 -18.48
N LEU A 294 3.22 19.14 -17.74
CA LEU A 294 4.48 19.34 -17.00
C LEU A 294 5.66 19.60 -17.95
N CYS A 295 5.73 18.90 -19.10
CA CYS A 295 6.72 19.20 -20.14
C CYS A 295 6.58 20.64 -20.68
N GLY A 296 5.34 21.07 -20.97
CA GLY A 296 5.08 22.43 -21.43
C GLY A 296 5.48 23.53 -20.43
N ARG A 297 5.53 23.21 -19.13
CA ARG A 297 6.01 24.11 -18.07
C ARG A 297 7.50 23.99 -17.76
N GLY A 298 8.21 23.05 -18.40
CA GLY A 298 9.62 22.76 -18.10
C GLY A 298 9.85 22.00 -16.77
N GLU A 299 8.79 21.49 -16.15
CA GLU A 299 8.84 20.72 -14.88
C GLU A 299 9.12 19.23 -15.12
N PHE A 300 8.87 18.73 -16.32
CA PHE A 300 9.19 17.37 -16.73
C PHE A 300 9.98 17.38 -18.04
N ARG A 301 10.98 16.51 -18.15
CA ARG A 301 11.84 16.44 -19.34
C ARG A 301 11.14 15.73 -20.49
N GLU A 302 11.18 16.33 -21.66
CA GLU A 302 10.58 15.79 -22.89
C GLU A 302 11.23 14.45 -23.29
N ASP A 303 12.56 14.31 -23.14
CA ASP A 303 13.28 13.10 -23.51
C ASP A 303 12.82 11.88 -22.66
N LEU A 304 12.58 12.08 -21.36
CA LEU A 304 12.02 11.06 -20.49
C LEU A 304 10.56 10.77 -20.82
N TYR A 305 9.75 11.83 -21.06
CA TYR A 305 8.35 11.68 -21.43
C TYR A 305 8.18 10.78 -22.66
N TRP A 306 8.89 11.08 -23.76
CA TRP A 306 8.80 10.30 -24.99
C TRP A 306 9.30 8.86 -24.82
N HIS A 307 10.25 8.63 -23.93
CA HIS A 307 10.71 7.27 -23.63
C HIS A 307 9.68 6.46 -22.87
N LEU A 308 8.92 7.08 -21.96
CA LEU A 308 7.90 6.42 -21.15
C LEU A 308 6.54 6.31 -21.88
N ASN A 309 6.19 7.29 -22.68
CA ASN A 309 4.89 7.40 -23.34
C ASN A 309 4.83 6.71 -24.72
N VAL A 310 5.36 5.49 -24.79
CA VAL A 310 5.28 4.67 -26.04
C VAL A 310 3.86 4.10 -26.19
N VAL A 311 3.30 3.56 -25.12
CA VAL A 311 1.89 3.14 -25.08
C VAL A 311 1.20 3.79 -23.89
N PRO A 312 0.39 4.85 -24.12
CA PRO A 312 -0.40 5.45 -23.05
C PRO A 312 -1.62 4.60 -22.68
N ILE A 313 -1.87 4.46 -21.39
CA ILE A 313 -3.06 3.82 -20.86
C ILE A 313 -3.73 4.76 -19.86
N LEU A 314 -4.98 5.16 -20.12
CA LEU A 314 -5.74 6.02 -19.21
C LEU A 314 -6.71 5.17 -18.37
N LEU A 315 -6.52 5.17 -17.07
CA LEU A 315 -7.47 4.61 -16.12
C LEU A 315 -8.51 5.65 -15.71
N ARG A 316 -9.74 5.45 -16.16
CA ARG A 316 -10.86 6.32 -15.78
C ARG A 316 -11.15 6.24 -14.29
N PRO A 317 -11.54 7.36 -13.63
CA PRO A 317 -11.96 7.34 -12.25
C PRO A 317 -13.24 6.52 -12.07
N LEU A 318 -13.48 6.03 -10.85
CA LEU A 318 -14.56 5.08 -10.57
C LEU A 318 -15.96 5.65 -10.88
N ARG A 319 -16.14 6.96 -10.71
CA ARG A 319 -17.38 7.69 -11.06
C ARG A 319 -17.74 7.66 -12.56
N GLU A 320 -16.76 7.41 -13.44
CA GLU A 320 -16.95 7.27 -14.89
C GLU A 320 -17.12 5.81 -15.34
N ARG A 321 -17.01 4.85 -14.40
CA ARG A 321 -17.22 3.43 -14.63
C ARG A 321 -18.13 2.81 -13.55
N VAL A 322 -19.29 3.44 -13.36
CA VAL A 322 -20.26 3.10 -12.31
C VAL A 322 -20.71 1.63 -12.37
N ASP A 323 -20.73 1.04 -13.57
CA ASP A 323 -21.09 -0.38 -13.76
C ASP A 323 -20.09 -1.35 -13.15
N ASP A 324 -18.87 -0.89 -12.87
CA ASP A 324 -17.86 -1.70 -12.20
C ASP A 324 -18.03 -1.72 -10.68
N ILE A 325 -18.73 -0.73 -10.10
CA ILE A 325 -18.83 -0.57 -8.64
C ILE A 325 -19.43 -1.82 -7.99
N ASP A 326 -20.49 -2.35 -8.55
CA ASP A 326 -21.18 -3.51 -8.00
C ASP A 326 -20.27 -4.75 -7.99
N VAL A 327 -19.59 -5.01 -9.10
CA VAL A 327 -18.71 -6.17 -9.25
C VAL A 327 -17.48 -6.04 -8.35
N LEU A 328 -16.92 -4.83 -8.27
CA LEU A 328 -15.79 -4.52 -7.40
C LEU A 328 -16.15 -4.60 -5.91
N ALA A 329 -17.31 -4.05 -5.51
CA ALA A 329 -17.78 -4.13 -4.13
C ALA A 329 -17.96 -5.57 -3.68
N HIS A 330 -18.58 -6.39 -4.54
CA HIS A 330 -18.76 -7.80 -4.28
C HIS A 330 -17.41 -8.53 -4.18
N TRP A 331 -16.52 -8.25 -5.11
CA TRP A 331 -15.19 -8.85 -5.11
C TRP A 331 -14.39 -8.49 -3.84
N PHE A 332 -14.39 -7.21 -3.42
CA PHE A 332 -13.75 -6.80 -2.17
C PHE A 332 -14.37 -7.49 -0.95
N LEU A 333 -15.69 -7.64 -0.94
CA LEU A 333 -16.38 -8.34 0.15
C LEU A 333 -15.94 -9.82 0.25
N ARG A 334 -15.84 -10.52 -0.89
CA ARG A 334 -15.36 -11.92 -0.92
C ARG A 334 -13.93 -12.05 -0.40
N THR A 335 -13.05 -11.11 -0.76
CA THR A 335 -11.67 -11.11 -0.29
C THR A 335 -11.54 -10.87 1.22
N CYS A 336 -12.48 -10.15 1.83
CA CYS A 336 -12.52 -9.94 3.28
C CYS A 336 -13.04 -11.15 4.06
N GLN A 337 -13.91 -11.94 3.44
CA GLN A 337 -14.57 -13.10 4.05
C GLN A 337 -13.81 -14.41 3.76
N ALA A 338 -12.49 -14.43 3.83
CA ALA A 338 -11.64 -15.57 3.47
C ALA A 338 -12.26 -16.93 3.88
N GLY A 339 -12.82 -17.69 2.90
CA GLY A 339 -13.30 -19.06 3.07
C GLY A 339 -14.68 -19.38 2.50
N GLY A 340 -15.44 -18.45 1.97
CA GLY A 340 -16.77 -18.69 1.41
C GLY A 340 -16.74 -19.12 -0.05
N SER A 341 -16.83 -20.41 -0.31
CA SER A 341 -17.11 -20.99 -1.63
C SER A 341 -18.61 -20.92 -1.91
N ASP A 342 -19.09 -19.87 -2.59
CA ASP A 342 -20.32 -20.01 -3.39
C ASP A 342 -20.42 -18.91 -4.45
N ASP A 343 -20.32 -19.32 -5.72
CA ASP A 343 -20.29 -18.43 -6.89
C ASP A 343 -21.68 -17.90 -7.27
N GLN A 344 -22.76 -18.36 -6.63
CA GLN A 344 -24.12 -18.15 -7.11
C GLN A 344 -24.88 -16.96 -6.51
N LEU A 345 -24.36 -16.23 -5.51
CA LEU A 345 -25.13 -15.22 -4.76
C LEU A 345 -24.55 -13.81 -4.86
N MET A 346 -24.19 -13.35 -6.07
CA MET A 346 -23.50 -12.07 -6.31
C MET A 346 -24.20 -10.82 -5.73
N TRP A 347 -25.52 -10.86 -5.49
CA TRP A 347 -26.31 -9.67 -5.19
C TRP A 347 -26.99 -9.68 -3.82
N GLN A 348 -26.86 -10.76 -3.05
CA GLN A 348 -27.60 -10.93 -1.78
C GLN A 348 -26.90 -10.25 -0.59
N ASN A 349 -25.67 -9.73 -0.75
CA ASN A 349 -24.90 -9.20 0.35
C ASN A 349 -25.15 -7.71 0.65
N PHE A 350 -25.85 -6.99 -0.23
CA PHE A 350 -26.14 -5.56 -0.08
C PHE A 350 -27.64 -5.29 -0.18
N THR A 351 -28.17 -4.47 0.74
CA THR A 351 -29.55 -4.00 0.57
C THR A 351 -29.66 -3.09 -0.67
N PRO A 352 -30.84 -2.99 -1.29
CA PRO A 352 -31.05 -2.08 -2.44
C PRO A 352 -30.72 -0.62 -2.13
N ARG A 353 -30.87 -0.20 -0.86
CA ARG A 353 -30.53 1.15 -0.40
C ARG A 353 -29.01 1.36 -0.36
N ALA A 354 -28.27 0.43 0.26
CA ALA A 354 -26.80 0.49 0.31
C ALA A 354 -26.21 0.47 -1.10
N ARG A 355 -26.67 -0.45 -1.96
CA ARG A 355 -26.22 -0.56 -3.36
C ARG A 355 -26.43 0.73 -4.16
N ARG A 356 -27.64 1.32 -4.07
CA ARG A 356 -27.94 2.60 -4.73
C ARG A 356 -26.96 3.67 -4.27
N ARG A 357 -26.66 3.71 -2.98
CA ARG A 357 -25.74 4.68 -2.40
C ARG A 357 -24.31 4.51 -2.91
N LEU A 358 -23.80 3.29 -2.93
CA LEU A 358 -22.49 2.99 -3.48
C LEU A 358 -22.34 3.43 -4.94
N ARG A 359 -23.38 3.26 -5.75
CA ARG A 359 -23.37 3.68 -7.17
C ARG A 359 -23.39 5.19 -7.38
N HIS A 360 -24.01 5.96 -6.49
CA HIS A 360 -24.15 7.42 -6.63
C HIS A 360 -23.04 8.22 -5.95
N TYR A 361 -22.22 7.58 -5.12
CA TYR A 361 -21.12 8.27 -4.46
C TYR A 361 -19.98 8.55 -5.46
N PRO A 362 -19.33 9.73 -5.43
CA PRO A 362 -18.35 10.14 -6.46
C PRO A 362 -16.99 9.45 -6.34
N TRP A 363 -16.73 8.74 -5.26
CA TRP A 363 -15.47 8.00 -5.01
C TRP A 363 -14.20 8.79 -5.27
N PRO A 364 -13.91 9.87 -4.54
CA PRO A 364 -12.69 10.66 -4.74
C PRO A 364 -11.41 9.84 -4.52
N GLY A 365 -11.43 8.82 -3.67
CA GLY A 365 -10.34 7.87 -3.47
C GLY A 365 -10.41 6.62 -4.36
N ASN A 366 -11.33 6.58 -5.33
CA ASN A 366 -11.48 5.50 -6.31
C ASN A 366 -11.55 4.08 -5.67
N LEU A 367 -10.80 3.11 -6.20
CA LEU A 367 -10.81 1.72 -5.74
C LEU A 367 -10.27 1.58 -4.31
N ARG A 368 -9.29 2.40 -3.92
CA ARG A 368 -8.73 2.37 -2.57
C ARG A 368 -9.80 2.74 -1.54
N GLU A 369 -10.57 3.77 -1.82
CA GLU A 369 -11.67 4.18 -0.97
C GLU A 369 -12.81 3.17 -0.96
N LEU A 370 -13.23 2.68 -2.15
CA LEU A 370 -14.28 1.65 -2.25
C LEU A 370 -13.91 0.41 -1.42
N ARG A 371 -12.69 -0.09 -1.56
CA ARG A 371 -12.19 -1.24 -0.79
C ARG A 371 -12.31 -0.99 0.71
N SER A 372 -11.79 0.12 1.20
CA SER A 372 -11.84 0.46 2.63
C SER A 372 -13.28 0.55 3.16
N VAL A 373 -14.20 1.13 2.37
CA VAL A 373 -15.64 1.21 2.72
C VAL A 373 -16.27 -0.16 2.80
N ILE A 374 -15.98 -1.05 1.85
CA ILE A 374 -16.54 -2.41 1.84
C ILE A 374 -15.98 -3.25 2.99
N GLU A 375 -14.67 -3.17 3.26
CA GLU A 375 -14.03 -3.83 4.40
C GLU A 375 -14.67 -3.38 5.72
N HIS A 376 -14.84 -2.07 5.91
CA HIS A 376 -15.52 -1.51 7.07
C HIS A 376 -16.97 -2.02 7.20
N ALA A 377 -17.73 -1.95 6.11
CA ALA A 377 -19.12 -2.40 6.09
C ALA A 377 -19.26 -3.91 6.36
N ALA A 378 -18.34 -4.73 5.86
CA ALA A 378 -18.31 -6.17 6.10
C ALA A 378 -18.12 -6.51 7.59
N VAL A 379 -17.22 -5.77 8.25
CA VAL A 379 -16.98 -5.91 9.69
C VAL A 379 -18.22 -5.54 10.50
N LEU A 380 -18.91 -4.45 10.14
CA LEU A 380 -20.11 -3.99 10.85
C LEU A 380 -21.33 -4.88 10.63
N ALA A 381 -21.47 -5.44 9.44
CA ALA A 381 -22.61 -6.29 9.09
C ALA A 381 -22.57 -7.68 9.75
N ASP A 382 -21.39 -8.12 10.19
CA ASP A 382 -21.16 -9.38 10.91
C ASP A 382 -21.87 -10.60 10.29
N GLY A 383 -21.74 -10.76 8.97
CA GLY A 383 -22.39 -11.84 8.20
C GLY A 383 -23.84 -11.54 7.78
N SER A 384 -24.44 -10.43 8.21
CA SER A 384 -25.74 -9.96 7.73
C SER A 384 -25.62 -9.19 6.42
N LEU A 385 -26.77 -8.84 5.82
CA LEU A 385 -26.82 -7.95 4.66
C LEU A 385 -26.25 -6.57 4.99
N ILE A 386 -25.36 -6.08 4.15
CA ILE A 386 -24.81 -4.73 4.29
C ILE A 386 -25.90 -3.71 3.94
N ASP A 387 -26.28 -2.88 4.93
CA ASP A 387 -27.24 -1.79 4.77
C ASP A 387 -26.55 -0.43 4.95
N LEU A 388 -27.30 0.65 4.75
CA LEU A 388 -26.83 2.04 4.92
C LEU A 388 -26.20 2.29 6.29
N THR A 389 -26.71 1.65 7.33
CA THR A 389 -26.19 1.77 8.70
C THR A 389 -24.77 1.24 8.88
N HIS A 390 -24.34 0.34 7.99
CA HIS A 390 -22.99 -0.24 8.00
C HIS A 390 -21.99 0.58 7.16
N LEU A 391 -22.50 1.55 6.38
CA LEU A 391 -21.63 2.43 5.58
C LEU A 391 -21.15 3.62 6.43
N PRO A 392 -19.96 4.17 6.16
CA PRO A 392 -19.46 5.38 6.82
C PRO A 392 -20.42 6.58 6.64
N ASP A 393 -20.43 7.51 7.61
CA ASP A 393 -21.34 8.67 7.63
C ASP A 393 -21.28 9.51 6.36
N ARG A 394 -20.08 9.70 5.80
CA ARG A 394 -19.90 10.43 4.54
C ARG A 394 -20.69 9.84 3.35
N LEU A 395 -20.92 8.53 3.35
CA LEU A 395 -21.78 7.89 2.36
C LEU A 395 -23.26 7.96 2.75
N ARG A 396 -23.60 7.99 4.03
CA ARG A 396 -25.00 8.10 4.50
C ARG A 396 -25.60 9.47 4.22
N THR A 397 -24.83 10.54 4.40
CA THR A 397 -25.29 11.94 4.38
C THR A 397 -25.07 12.65 3.05
N ALA A 398 -24.24 12.16 2.14
CA ALA A 398 -24.05 12.81 0.83
C ALA A 398 -25.40 12.85 0.06
N ARG A 399 -25.86 14.02 -0.35
CA ARG A 399 -27.09 14.26 -1.13
C ARG A 399 -26.93 13.85 -2.59
#